data_219569b5288adbc2336aecc6464e5f47
#
_entry.id   219569b5288adbc2336aecc6464e5f47
#
_cell.length_a   1.000
_cell.length_b   1.000
_cell.length_c   1.000
_cell.angle_alpha   90.00
_cell.angle_beta   90.00
_cell.angle_gamma   90.00
#
_symmetry.space_group_name_H-M   'P 1'
#
loop_
_entity.id
_entity.type
_entity.pdbx_description
1 polymer ?
#
loop_
_entity_poly.entity_id
_entity_poly.type
_entity_poly.pdbx_seq_one_letter_code
_entity_poly.pdbx_strand_id
1 'polypeptide(L)'
;MLLTWLHSGLVLLGLLCHSSWQRPPPYTPSPQSKHLFNITQPSSYLQSKSPSYQIKSRFDFQSVNLALNQEWIELDLFHHGLAQFSAKEFEEAGLNAEDRYLIQFMADQEVSHATVLSNMLGPRAAKQCQYRYPFKTVKEFLDFCQKLTRWGESGVYGFLSFLENPNSAQILLQSIVTEARQQMIFRQFEGLFPMPVYHVPGIPQSWAWTLLHPYLVSCPRTNPYIEFDIFPRLEILNNPDPFQIDPRSPAITHNRSSLSLPGRQVRFKFDKPGKVVGPNGDYKTLTHSKSARPKFAAWTSHYNVTYSKLEQVDEDSATTVQPYGVLFPGQVDYPVINGTMFVLLTDTDLHVTPSNITALNQHIVAGPAMYQAD
;
A
#
# COMPACT_ATOMS: atom_id res chain seq x y z
N MET A 1 70.57 -10.74 36.57
CA MET A 1 70.40 -10.78 35.13
C MET A 1 69.29 -9.81 34.77
N LEU A 2 69.64 -8.66 34.13
CA LEU A 2 68.80 -7.54 33.82
C LEU A 2 67.91 -7.86 32.60
N LEU A 3 66.60 -7.61 32.70
CA LEU A 3 65.67 -7.49 31.57
C LEU A 3 65.38 -6.00 31.34
N THR A 4 65.76 -5.53 30.16
CA THR A 4 65.48 -4.19 29.68
C THR A 4 64.09 -4.12 29.01
N TRP A 5 63.28 -3.17 29.43
CA TRP A 5 62.02 -2.83 28.82
C TRP A 5 62.24 -1.81 27.69
N LEU A 6 61.83 -2.16 26.49
CA LEU A 6 61.70 -1.24 25.37
C LEU A 6 60.22 -0.71 25.29
N HIS A 7 60.06 0.58 25.52
CA HIS A 7 58.81 1.29 25.29
C HIS A 7 58.74 1.71 23.82
N SER A 8 57.79 1.12 23.08
CA SER A 8 57.40 1.60 21.74
C SER A 8 56.19 2.52 21.90
N GLY A 9 56.41 3.82 21.70
CA GLY A 9 55.36 4.83 21.69
C GLY A 9 54.56 4.73 20.39
N LEU A 10 53.27 4.41 20.50
CA LEU A 10 52.32 4.55 19.41
C LEU A 10 51.79 5.99 19.38
N VAL A 11 52.16 6.76 18.38
CA VAL A 11 51.57 8.07 18.09
C VAL A 11 50.28 7.85 17.35
N LEU A 12 49.13 7.98 18.03
CA LEU A 12 47.81 8.04 17.37
C LEU A 12 47.64 9.40 16.73
N LEU A 13 47.82 9.49 15.42
CA LEU A 13 47.32 10.62 14.62
C LEU A 13 45.81 10.50 14.48
N GLY A 14 45.06 11.20 15.31
CA GLY A 14 43.62 11.40 15.17
C GLY A 14 43.32 12.31 13.98
N LEU A 15 43.03 11.73 12.83
CA LEU A 15 42.40 12.46 11.74
C LEU A 15 40.94 12.78 12.12
N LEU A 16 40.73 13.98 12.68
CA LEU A 16 39.40 14.56 12.81
C LEU A 16 38.89 14.94 11.42
N CYS A 17 38.18 14.00 10.75
CA CYS A 17 37.34 14.35 9.63
C CYS A 17 36.14 15.17 10.15
N HIS A 18 36.29 16.49 10.19
CA HIS A 18 35.16 17.39 10.25
C HIS A 18 34.46 17.36 8.91
N SER A 19 33.49 16.44 8.74
CA SER A 19 32.50 16.57 7.68
C SER A 19 31.58 17.72 8.06
N SER A 20 31.91 18.91 7.56
CA SER A 20 30.95 20.01 7.56
C SER A 20 29.81 19.64 6.63
N TRP A 21 28.73 19.08 7.19
CA TRP A 21 27.45 19.00 6.52
C TRP A 21 26.97 20.43 6.31
N GLN A 22 27.33 21.01 5.16
CA GLN A 22 26.69 22.24 4.72
C GLN A 22 25.23 21.91 4.45
N ARG A 23 24.33 22.56 5.19
CA ARG A 23 22.90 22.51 4.90
C ARG A 23 22.72 22.95 3.44
N PRO A 24 21.94 22.22 2.64
CA PRO A 24 21.60 22.71 1.32
C PRO A 24 20.96 24.10 1.45
N PRO A 25 21.19 25.00 0.51
CA PRO A 25 20.58 26.34 0.53
C PRO A 25 19.05 26.18 0.58
N PRO A 26 18.34 27.11 1.24
CA PRO A 26 16.90 27.06 1.29
C PRO A 26 16.33 27.03 -0.12
N TYR A 27 15.47 26.04 -0.37
CA TYR A 27 14.81 25.83 -1.66
C TYR A 27 13.95 27.04 -1.98
N THR A 28 14.29 27.75 -3.04
CA THR A 28 13.41 28.74 -3.67
C THR A 28 12.61 28.02 -4.76
N PRO A 29 11.29 27.88 -4.63
CA PRO A 29 10.48 27.24 -5.67
C PRO A 29 10.73 27.92 -7.01
N SER A 30 11.10 27.17 -8.02
CA SER A 30 11.22 27.65 -9.39
C SER A 30 9.87 28.23 -9.83
N PRO A 31 9.86 29.36 -10.56
CA PRO A 31 8.61 29.90 -11.14
C PRO A 31 7.86 28.92 -12.05
N GLN A 32 8.48 27.81 -12.44
CA GLN A 32 7.89 26.77 -13.27
C GLN A 32 6.82 25.92 -12.56
N SER A 33 6.78 25.91 -11.22
CA SER A 33 5.74 25.16 -10.48
C SER A 33 4.32 25.72 -10.67
N LYS A 34 4.18 26.92 -11.19
CA LYS A 34 2.87 27.54 -11.47
C LYS A 34 2.22 27.13 -12.81
N HIS A 35 2.92 26.39 -13.67
CA HIS A 35 2.43 26.04 -14.99
C HIS A 35 2.04 24.55 -15.18
N LEU A 36 2.14 23.72 -14.14
CA LEU A 36 1.92 22.27 -14.24
C LEU A 36 0.46 21.82 -14.22
N PHE A 37 -0.50 22.73 -14.05
CA PHE A 37 -1.92 22.34 -13.89
C PHE A 37 -2.83 22.47 -15.11
N ASN A 38 -2.27 22.50 -16.33
CA ASN A 38 -3.07 22.34 -17.55
C ASN A 38 -2.83 20.95 -18.17
N ILE A 39 -3.30 19.90 -17.53
CA ILE A 39 -3.31 18.50 -18.02
C ILE A 39 -4.34 18.31 -19.18
N THR A 40 -4.73 19.34 -19.89
CA THR A 40 -5.77 19.25 -20.92
C THR A 40 -5.25 19.03 -22.34
N GLN A 41 -3.92 18.94 -22.52
CA GLN A 41 -3.37 18.63 -23.85
C GLN A 41 -2.22 17.62 -23.75
N PRO A 42 -2.27 16.48 -24.45
CA PRO A 42 -1.07 15.66 -24.63
C PRO A 42 -0.03 16.53 -25.34
N SER A 43 1.19 16.57 -24.82
CA SER A 43 2.25 17.32 -25.52
C SER A 43 2.38 16.77 -26.94
N SER A 44 2.54 17.66 -27.91
CA SER A 44 2.74 17.31 -29.33
C SER A 44 3.91 16.31 -29.57
N TYR A 45 4.75 16.13 -28.58
CA TYR A 45 5.89 15.18 -28.59
C TYR A 45 5.44 13.71 -28.55
N LEU A 46 4.25 13.40 -27.99
CA LEU A 46 3.73 12.04 -27.88
C LEU A 46 2.81 11.62 -29.03
N GLN A 47 2.49 12.53 -29.95
CA GLN A 47 1.56 12.24 -31.04
C GLN A 47 2.19 11.56 -32.27
N SER A 48 3.52 11.40 -32.34
CA SER A 48 4.16 10.97 -33.61
C SER A 48 4.48 9.48 -33.73
N LYS A 49 4.34 8.67 -32.67
CA LYS A 49 4.53 7.21 -32.77
C LYS A 49 3.57 6.49 -31.82
N SER A 50 2.99 5.39 -32.28
CA SER A 50 2.23 4.49 -31.40
C SER A 50 3.12 4.08 -30.23
N PRO A 51 2.64 4.22 -28.96
CA PRO A 51 3.43 3.85 -27.80
C PRO A 51 3.85 2.37 -27.89
N SER A 52 5.10 2.07 -27.56
CA SER A 52 5.62 0.70 -27.56
C SER A 52 4.94 -0.22 -26.54
N TYR A 53 4.17 0.34 -25.61
CA TYR A 53 3.43 -0.32 -24.53
C TYR A 53 1.90 -0.24 -24.70
N GLN A 54 1.42 -0.22 -25.92
CA GLN A 54 -0.02 -0.16 -26.21
C GLN A 54 -0.76 -1.38 -25.64
N ILE A 55 -1.91 -1.12 -24.98
CA ILE A 55 -2.81 -2.14 -24.44
C ILE A 55 -3.38 -2.99 -25.59
N LYS A 56 -3.30 -4.32 -25.48
CA LYS A 56 -3.74 -5.27 -26.51
C LYS A 56 -4.92 -6.13 -26.08
N SER A 57 -5.05 -6.45 -24.80
CA SER A 57 -6.08 -7.35 -24.30
C SER A 57 -7.10 -6.65 -23.40
N ARG A 58 -8.25 -7.31 -23.18
CA ARG A 58 -9.25 -6.85 -22.20
C ARG A 58 -8.69 -6.96 -20.77
N PHE A 59 -7.91 -7.99 -20.49
CA PHE A 59 -7.28 -8.18 -19.19
C PHE A 59 -6.32 -7.01 -18.89
N ASP A 60 -5.41 -6.71 -19.81
CA ASP A 60 -4.50 -5.56 -19.66
C ASP A 60 -5.28 -4.25 -19.50
N PHE A 61 -6.32 -4.04 -20.32
CA PHE A 61 -7.16 -2.84 -20.25
C PHE A 61 -7.80 -2.65 -18.89
N GLN A 62 -8.41 -3.70 -18.31
CA GLN A 62 -9.06 -3.66 -17.02
C GLN A 62 -8.05 -3.50 -15.88
N SER A 63 -6.93 -4.22 -15.93
CA SER A 63 -5.87 -4.16 -14.92
C SER A 63 -5.20 -2.79 -14.87
N VAL A 64 -4.87 -2.22 -16.03
CA VAL A 64 -4.24 -0.89 -16.11
C VAL A 64 -5.23 0.23 -15.76
N ASN A 65 -6.54 0.11 -16.09
CA ASN A 65 -7.53 1.07 -15.59
C ASN A 65 -7.74 0.97 -14.07
N LEU A 66 -7.67 -0.21 -13.48
CA LEU A 66 -7.68 -0.35 -12.03
C LEU A 66 -6.46 0.34 -11.41
N ALA A 67 -5.26 0.10 -11.94
CA ALA A 67 -4.05 0.80 -11.53
C ALA A 67 -4.21 2.33 -11.68
N LEU A 68 -4.74 2.82 -12.80
CA LEU A 68 -4.97 4.25 -13.00
C LEU A 68 -5.94 4.85 -11.97
N ASN A 69 -6.98 4.12 -11.52
CA ASN A 69 -7.83 4.60 -10.43
C ASN A 69 -7.06 4.68 -9.10
N GLN A 70 -6.07 3.80 -8.88
CA GLN A 70 -5.17 3.86 -7.74
C GLN A 70 -4.26 5.10 -7.81
N GLU A 71 -3.63 5.38 -8.94
CA GLU A 71 -2.80 6.58 -9.14
C GLU A 71 -3.60 7.87 -8.90
N TRP A 72 -4.83 7.93 -9.43
CA TRP A 72 -5.68 9.11 -9.24
C TRP A 72 -6.07 9.36 -7.80
N ILE A 73 -6.32 8.33 -7.00
CA ILE A 73 -6.63 8.52 -5.59
C ILE A 73 -5.37 8.85 -4.78
N GLU A 74 -4.20 8.33 -5.11
CA GLU A 74 -2.94 8.67 -4.44
C GLU A 74 -2.57 10.14 -4.66
N LEU A 75 -2.65 10.59 -5.89
CA LEU A 75 -2.46 12.00 -6.24
C LEU A 75 -3.40 12.93 -5.46
N ASP A 76 -4.70 12.60 -5.45
CA ASP A 76 -5.69 13.38 -4.71
C ASP A 76 -5.45 13.33 -3.20
N LEU A 77 -5.15 12.17 -2.65
CA LEU A 77 -4.90 11.94 -1.23
C LEU A 77 -3.76 12.81 -0.71
N PHE A 78 -2.62 12.82 -1.39
CA PHE A 78 -1.46 13.59 -0.95
C PHE A 78 -1.75 15.10 -1.01
N HIS A 79 -2.36 15.59 -2.08
CA HIS A 79 -2.80 16.98 -2.17
C HIS A 79 -3.87 17.32 -1.13
N HIS A 80 -4.84 16.44 -0.91
CA HIS A 80 -5.91 16.63 0.07
C HIS A 80 -5.37 16.77 1.48
N GLY A 81 -4.47 15.88 1.91
CA GLY A 81 -3.85 15.96 3.23
C GLY A 81 -3.03 17.25 3.43
N LEU A 82 -2.24 17.62 2.42
CA LEU A 82 -1.47 18.87 2.45
C LEU A 82 -2.36 20.13 2.47
N ALA A 83 -3.55 20.07 1.89
CA ALA A 83 -4.52 21.17 1.90
C ALA A 83 -5.40 21.20 3.15
N GLN A 84 -5.71 20.03 3.72
CA GLN A 84 -6.58 19.89 4.89
C GLN A 84 -5.88 20.37 6.17
N PHE A 85 -4.59 20.07 6.32
CA PHE A 85 -3.84 20.35 7.54
C PHE A 85 -2.87 21.50 7.36
N SER A 86 -2.81 22.39 8.36
CA SER A 86 -1.86 23.51 8.41
C SER A 86 -0.42 23.03 8.66
N ALA A 87 0.56 23.89 8.35
CA ALA A 87 1.96 23.64 8.69
C ALA A 87 2.16 23.32 10.18
N LYS A 88 1.44 24.04 11.04
CA LYS A 88 1.49 23.86 12.49
C LYS A 88 1.01 22.49 12.93
N GLU A 89 -0.08 21.96 12.34
CA GLU A 89 -0.58 20.61 12.66
C GLU A 89 0.41 19.52 12.22
N PHE A 90 1.10 19.73 11.09
CA PHE A 90 2.20 18.84 10.69
C PHE A 90 3.37 18.89 11.68
N GLU A 91 3.78 20.10 12.14
CA GLU A 91 4.84 20.27 13.14
C GLU A 91 4.45 19.63 14.49
N GLU A 92 3.22 19.77 14.92
CA GLU A 92 2.67 19.11 16.13
C GLU A 92 2.65 17.58 15.99
N ALA A 93 2.50 17.06 14.78
CA ALA A 93 2.62 15.64 14.48
C ALA A 93 4.07 15.16 14.32
N GLY A 94 5.06 16.08 14.38
CA GLY A 94 6.49 15.77 14.29
C GLY A 94 7.10 15.92 12.90
N LEU A 95 6.36 16.47 11.93
CA LEU A 95 6.82 16.67 10.56
C LEU A 95 7.18 18.14 10.30
N ASN A 96 8.36 18.36 9.76
CA ASN A 96 8.84 19.69 9.42
C ASN A 96 8.47 20.11 7.98
N ALA A 97 9.01 21.23 7.51
CA ALA A 97 8.71 21.74 6.16
C ALA A 97 9.27 20.83 5.05
N GLU A 98 10.42 20.19 5.25
CA GLU A 98 11.04 19.28 4.31
C GLU A 98 10.24 17.97 4.20
N ASP A 99 9.70 17.47 5.31
CA ASP A 99 8.81 16.29 5.31
C ASP A 99 7.53 16.58 4.52
N ARG A 100 6.94 17.77 4.69
CA ARG A 100 5.79 18.21 3.89
C ARG A 100 6.13 18.37 2.42
N TYR A 101 7.30 18.92 2.11
CA TYR A 101 7.79 18.99 0.73
C TYR A 101 7.95 17.60 0.11
N LEU A 102 8.43 16.63 0.88
CA LEU A 102 8.57 15.25 0.40
C LEU A 102 7.21 14.64 0.04
N ILE A 103 6.15 14.90 0.83
CA ILE A 103 4.79 14.48 0.48
C ILE A 103 4.31 15.17 -0.82
N GLN A 104 4.60 16.46 -0.99
CA GLN A 104 4.29 17.15 -2.25
C GLN A 104 5.05 16.54 -3.43
N PHE A 105 6.31 16.17 -3.24
CA PHE A 105 7.11 15.52 -4.29
C PHE A 105 6.56 14.13 -4.65
N MET A 106 6.02 13.38 -3.68
CA MET A 106 5.31 12.13 -3.93
C MET A 106 4.06 12.38 -4.80
N ALA A 107 3.28 13.43 -4.51
CA ALA A 107 2.16 13.81 -5.38
C ALA A 107 2.60 14.11 -6.82
N ASP A 108 3.76 14.74 -7.01
CA ASP A 108 4.33 15.00 -8.35
C ASP A 108 4.72 13.69 -9.05
N GLN A 109 5.16 12.66 -8.31
CA GLN A 109 5.40 11.32 -8.86
C GLN A 109 4.09 10.69 -9.36
N GLU A 110 3.00 10.81 -8.61
CA GLU A 110 1.67 10.28 -9.03
C GLU A 110 1.12 10.98 -10.28
N VAL A 111 1.43 12.26 -10.48
CA VAL A 111 1.12 12.93 -11.77
C VAL A 111 1.79 12.21 -12.94
N SER A 112 3.04 11.81 -12.76
CA SER A 112 3.79 11.06 -13.80
C SER A 112 3.20 9.67 -14.05
N HIS A 113 2.90 8.92 -12.97
CA HIS A 113 2.31 7.59 -13.05
C HIS A 113 0.96 7.63 -13.76
N ALA A 114 0.04 8.48 -13.30
CA ALA A 114 -1.29 8.65 -13.91
C ALA A 114 -1.20 9.10 -15.38
N THR A 115 -0.24 9.95 -15.73
CA THR A 115 -0.02 10.39 -17.12
C THR A 115 0.41 9.22 -18.00
N VAL A 116 1.35 8.40 -17.55
CA VAL A 116 1.84 7.26 -18.32
C VAL A 116 0.71 6.24 -18.53
N LEU A 117 -0.03 5.88 -17.48
CA LEU A 117 -1.15 4.93 -17.58
C LEU A 117 -2.28 5.48 -18.46
N SER A 118 -2.58 6.78 -18.36
CA SER A 118 -3.56 7.43 -19.23
C SER A 118 -3.14 7.37 -20.71
N ASN A 119 -1.86 7.58 -21.01
CA ASN A 119 -1.33 7.47 -22.38
C ASN A 119 -1.39 6.02 -22.90
N MET A 120 -1.14 5.03 -22.04
CA MET A 120 -1.27 3.61 -22.40
C MET A 120 -2.70 3.23 -22.78
N LEU A 121 -3.68 3.74 -22.04
CA LEU A 121 -5.10 3.46 -22.21
C LEU A 121 -5.77 4.31 -23.31
N GLY A 122 -5.18 5.47 -23.62
CA GLY A 122 -5.70 6.40 -24.60
C GLY A 122 -7.06 7.00 -24.21
N PRO A 123 -7.98 7.25 -25.19
CA PRO A 123 -9.26 7.90 -24.92
C PRO A 123 -10.18 7.17 -23.93
N ARG A 124 -9.90 5.91 -23.65
CA ARG A 124 -10.67 5.08 -22.71
C ARG A 124 -10.04 5.03 -21.30
N ALA A 125 -9.05 5.86 -21.02
CA ALA A 125 -8.46 5.99 -19.69
C ALA A 125 -9.50 6.51 -18.69
N ALA A 126 -9.54 5.93 -17.50
CA ALA A 126 -10.32 6.45 -16.39
C ALA A 126 -9.87 7.86 -16.03
N LYS A 127 -10.82 8.75 -15.77
CA LYS A 127 -10.57 10.10 -15.26
C LYS A 127 -10.76 10.13 -13.75
N GLN A 128 -10.12 11.08 -13.10
CA GLN A 128 -10.18 11.29 -11.68
C GLN A 128 -11.63 11.35 -11.17
N CYS A 129 -11.86 10.69 -10.04
CA CYS A 129 -13.14 10.63 -9.35
C CYS A 129 -13.22 11.69 -8.24
N GLN A 130 -14.33 11.71 -7.51
CA GLN A 130 -14.45 12.39 -6.22
C GLN A 130 -14.22 11.38 -5.11
N TYR A 131 -13.46 11.76 -4.10
CA TYR A 131 -13.01 10.87 -3.05
C TYR A 131 -13.52 11.29 -1.67
N ARG A 132 -13.51 10.35 -0.74
CA ARG A 132 -13.78 10.59 0.68
C ARG A 132 -12.78 9.81 1.51
N TYR A 133 -12.12 10.50 2.42
CA TYR A 133 -11.10 9.93 3.28
C TYR A 133 -11.58 9.78 4.73
N PRO A 134 -11.09 8.76 5.47
CA PRO A 134 -11.55 8.47 6.83
C PRO A 134 -10.79 9.23 7.92
N PHE A 135 -9.74 9.96 7.60
CA PHE A 135 -8.86 10.61 8.57
C PHE A 135 -9.30 12.03 8.96
N LYS A 136 -8.94 12.43 10.18
CA LYS A 136 -9.22 13.74 10.77
C LYS A 136 -7.98 14.42 11.36
N THR A 137 -6.88 13.70 11.47
CA THR A 137 -5.61 14.18 12.01
C THR A 137 -4.47 13.87 11.05
N VAL A 138 -3.33 14.58 11.18
CA VAL A 138 -2.13 14.31 10.37
C VAL A 138 -1.65 12.87 10.55
N LYS A 139 -1.68 12.34 11.76
CA LYS A 139 -1.25 10.94 12.03
C LYS A 139 -2.14 9.93 11.31
N GLU A 140 -3.47 10.10 11.37
CA GLU A 140 -4.40 9.24 10.63
C GLU A 140 -4.24 9.39 9.11
N PHE A 141 -3.91 10.58 8.61
CA PHE A 141 -3.58 10.82 7.22
C PHE A 141 -2.35 10.01 6.79
N LEU A 142 -1.26 10.06 7.57
CA LEU A 142 -0.03 9.31 7.29
C LEU A 142 -0.28 7.79 7.30
N ASP A 143 -1.01 7.30 8.32
CA ASP A 143 -1.40 5.88 8.41
C ASP A 143 -2.25 5.45 7.21
N PHE A 144 -3.16 6.32 6.76
CA PHE A 144 -3.94 6.04 5.58
C PHE A 144 -3.09 6.05 4.30
N CYS A 145 -2.16 7.00 4.15
CA CYS A 145 -1.22 7.03 3.02
C CYS A 145 -0.41 5.74 2.93
N GLN A 146 0.23 5.31 4.03
CA GLN A 146 1.04 4.10 4.02
C GLN A 146 0.23 2.82 3.69
N LYS A 147 -1.03 2.76 4.13
CA LYS A 147 -1.93 1.63 3.83
C LYS A 147 -2.40 1.66 2.39
N LEU A 148 -2.78 2.84 1.88
CA LEU A 148 -3.25 3.00 0.51
C LEU A 148 -2.15 2.66 -0.49
N THR A 149 -0.95 3.21 -0.31
CA THR A 149 0.21 2.88 -1.14
C THR A 149 0.57 1.39 -1.03
N ARG A 150 0.44 0.76 0.15
CA ARG A 150 0.68 -0.68 0.31
C ARG A 150 -0.27 -1.53 -0.52
N TRP A 151 -1.58 -1.25 -0.53
CA TRP A 151 -2.48 -2.07 -1.35
C TRP A 151 -2.37 -1.76 -2.84
N GLY A 152 -2.00 -0.53 -3.21
CA GLY A 152 -1.68 -0.16 -4.59
C GLY A 152 -0.51 -0.97 -5.12
N GLU A 153 0.61 -0.91 -4.42
CA GLU A 153 1.82 -1.70 -4.68
C GLU A 153 1.49 -3.21 -4.80
N SER A 154 0.80 -3.76 -3.82
CA SER A 154 0.42 -5.18 -3.81
C SER A 154 -0.55 -5.54 -4.94
N GLY A 155 -1.48 -4.65 -5.27
CA GLY A 155 -2.43 -4.82 -6.37
C GLY A 155 -1.75 -4.92 -7.73
N VAL A 156 -0.76 -4.06 -7.98
CA VAL A 156 0.01 -4.10 -9.22
C VAL A 156 0.87 -5.36 -9.29
N TYR A 157 1.59 -5.73 -8.23
CA TYR A 157 2.35 -6.99 -8.22
C TYR A 157 1.48 -8.21 -8.52
N GLY A 158 0.21 -8.21 -8.10
CA GLY A 158 -0.70 -9.33 -8.30
C GLY A 158 -1.06 -9.61 -9.76
N PHE A 159 -0.91 -8.65 -10.67
CA PHE A 159 -1.26 -8.85 -12.08
C PHE A 159 -0.11 -8.67 -13.08
N LEU A 160 1.04 -8.13 -12.65
CA LEU A 160 2.17 -7.86 -13.55
C LEU A 160 2.56 -9.05 -14.44
N SER A 161 2.64 -10.24 -13.84
CA SER A 161 3.05 -11.46 -14.54
C SER A 161 2.02 -11.98 -15.55
N PHE A 162 0.80 -11.46 -15.51
CA PHE A 162 -0.31 -11.89 -16.37
C PHE A 162 -0.57 -10.90 -17.52
N LEU A 163 0.13 -9.75 -17.54
CA LEU A 163 0.00 -8.80 -18.65
C LEU A 163 0.55 -9.42 -19.95
N GLU A 164 -0.22 -9.29 -21.01
CA GLU A 164 0.18 -9.78 -22.33
C GLU A 164 1.27 -8.93 -22.98
N ASN A 165 1.38 -7.66 -22.58
CA ASN A 165 2.43 -6.77 -23.05
C ASN A 165 3.54 -6.63 -22.00
N PRO A 166 4.73 -7.27 -22.19
CA PRO A 166 5.87 -7.15 -21.27
C PRO A 166 6.37 -5.71 -21.07
N ASN A 167 6.23 -4.86 -22.09
CA ASN A 167 6.64 -3.45 -21.97
C ASN A 167 5.70 -2.69 -21.01
N SER A 168 4.41 -3.02 -21.00
CA SER A 168 3.46 -2.47 -20.01
C SER A 168 3.81 -2.93 -18.59
N ALA A 169 4.14 -4.20 -18.42
CA ALA A 169 4.61 -4.74 -17.13
C ALA A 169 5.90 -4.03 -16.66
N GLN A 170 6.84 -3.78 -17.57
CA GLN A 170 8.08 -3.08 -17.26
C GLN A 170 7.83 -1.64 -16.78
N ILE A 171 6.94 -0.90 -17.43
CA ILE A 171 6.59 0.48 -17.03
C ILE A 171 5.92 0.50 -15.66
N LEU A 172 4.96 -0.38 -15.43
CA LEU A 172 4.30 -0.52 -14.12
C LEU A 172 5.28 -0.91 -13.02
N LEU A 173 6.23 -1.80 -13.30
CA LEU A 173 7.27 -2.15 -12.34
C LEU A 173 8.13 -0.92 -11.97
N GLN A 174 8.39 -0.03 -12.90
CA GLN A 174 9.17 1.19 -12.64
C GLN A 174 8.42 2.20 -11.77
N SER A 175 7.08 2.33 -11.91
CA SER A 175 6.27 3.18 -11.01
C SER A 175 6.21 2.58 -9.61
N ILE A 176 5.86 1.32 -9.49
CA ILE A 176 5.70 0.61 -8.22
C ILE A 176 6.96 0.65 -7.33
N VAL A 177 8.13 0.66 -7.92
CA VAL A 177 9.39 0.81 -7.15
C VAL A 177 9.49 2.18 -6.47
N THR A 178 8.87 3.23 -6.99
CA THR A 178 8.80 4.54 -6.31
C THR A 178 7.75 4.54 -5.21
N GLU A 179 6.61 3.91 -5.42
CA GLU A 179 5.56 3.74 -4.39
C GLU A 179 6.07 2.92 -3.18
N ALA A 180 6.86 1.87 -3.42
CA ALA A 180 7.52 1.15 -2.34
C ALA A 180 8.38 2.06 -1.45
N ARG A 181 9.04 3.08 -2.04
CA ARG A 181 9.81 4.09 -1.29
C ARG A 181 8.92 5.10 -0.58
N GLN A 182 7.81 5.50 -1.19
CA GLN A 182 6.83 6.38 -0.54
C GLN A 182 6.23 5.70 0.69
N GLN A 183 5.82 4.45 0.55
CA GLN A 183 5.28 3.67 1.67
C GLN A 183 6.31 3.53 2.80
N MET A 184 7.58 3.31 2.49
CA MET A 184 8.68 3.27 3.45
C MET A 184 8.80 4.60 4.23
N ILE A 185 8.69 5.74 3.55
CA ILE A 185 8.77 7.07 4.18
C ILE A 185 7.57 7.34 5.08
N PHE A 186 6.34 7.01 4.65
CA PHE A 186 5.16 7.15 5.50
C PHE A 186 5.29 6.32 6.77
N ARG A 187 5.80 5.11 6.69
CA ARG A 187 6.09 4.29 7.87
C ARG A 187 7.13 4.93 8.80
N GLN A 188 8.17 5.56 8.25
CA GLN A 188 9.14 6.31 9.05
C GLN A 188 8.50 7.51 9.76
N PHE A 189 7.61 8.25 9.10
CA PHE A 189 6.87 9.36 9.72
C PHE A 189 5.99 8.90 10.88
N GLU A 190 5.44 7.71 10.80
CA GLU A 190 4.69 7.09 11.90
C GLU A 190 5.59 6.52 13.01
N GLY A 191 6.90 6.50 12.81
CA GLY A 191 7.84 5.84 13.71
C GLY A 191 7.82 4.32 13.60
N LEU A 192 7.26 3.74 12.56
CA LEU A 192 7.28 2.30 12.25
C LEU A 192 8.58 1.88 11.59
N PHE A 193 8.94 0.60 11.71
CA PHE A 193 10.07 0.06 10.94
C PHE A 193 9.78 0.17 9.45
N PRO A 194 10.67 0.79 8.64
CA PRO A 194 10.33 1.17 7.26
C PRO A 194 10.14 -0.01 6.31
N MET A 195 10.85 -1.11 6.53
CA MET A 195 10.88 -2.28 5.64
C MET A 195 10.67 -3.59 6.43
N PRO A 196 9.45 -3.84 6.97
CA PRO A 196 9.21 -4.96 7.88
C PRO A 196 9.07 -6.31 7.19
N VAL A 197 8.94 -6.33 5.86
CA VAL A 197 8.70 -7.56 5.11
C VAL A 197 9.85 -7.90 4.18
N TYR A 198 10.11 -9.20 3.99
CA TYR A 198 11.13 -9.68 3.03
C TYR A 198 10.59 -9.72 1.60
N HIS A 199 9.27 -9.92 1.44
CA HIS A 199 8.58 -9.95 0.14
C HIS A 199 7.23 -9.25 0.28
N VAL A 200 6.92 -8.37 -0.65
CA VAL A 200 5.60 -7.74 -0.73
C VAL A 200 4.63 -8.71 -1.39
N PRO A 201 3.50 -9.05 -0.74
CA PRO A 201 2.51 -9.94 -1.34
C PRO A 201 1.82 -9.28 -2.54
N GLY A 202 1.73 -9.98 -3.65
CA GLY A 202 0.82 -9.60 -4.74
C GLY A 202 -0.61 -10.03 -4.41
N ILE A 203 -1.60 -9.14 -4.66
CA ILE A 203 -3.02 -9.44 -4.45
C ILE A 203 -3.82 -9.36 -5.75
N PRO A 204 -4.86 -10.19 -5.94
CA PRO A 204 -5.72 -10.12 -7.12
C PRO A 204 -6.42 -8.76 -7.28
N GLN A 205 -6.75 -8.42 -8.51
CA GLN A 205 -7.45 -7.17 -8.85
C GLN A 205 -8.78 -7.01 -8.10
N SER A 206 -9.53 -8.09 -7.90
CA SER A 206 -10.78 -8.07 -7.11
C SER A 206 -10.54 -7.65 -5.66
N TRP A 207 -9.40 -8.03 -5.08
CA TRP A 207 -9.05 -7.60 -3.72
C TRP A 207 -8.65 -6.14 -3.69
N ALA A 208 -7.81 -5.70 -4.63
CA ALA A 208 -7.42 -4.29 -4.74
C ALA A 208 -8.66 -3.40 -4.99
N TRP A 209 -9.59 -3.83 -5.87
CA TRP A 209 -10.83 -3.11 -6.12
C TRP A 209 -11.76 -3.07 -4.90
N THR A 210 -11.83 -4.18 -4.14
CA THR A 210 -12.58 -4.25 -2.87
C THR A 210 -12.01 -3.28 -1.82
N LEU A 211 -10.69 -3.08 -1.77
CA LEU A 211 -10.05 -2.12 -0.84
C LEU A 211 -10.22 -0.67 -1.29
N LEU A 212 -10.19 -0.42 -2.60
CA LEU A 212 -10.18 0.92 -3.18
C LEU A 212 -11.60 1.55 -3.24
N HIS A 213 -12.60 0.79 -3.69
CA HIS A 213 -13.94 1.32 -4.01
C HIS A 213 -14.64 2.10 -2.88
N PRO A 214 -14.42 1.82 -1.57
CA PRO A 214 -15.12 2.54 -0.50
C PRO A 214 -14.79 4.03 -0.44
N TYR A 215 -13.69 4.42 -1.02
CA TYR A 215 -13.20 5.81 -1.02
C TYR A 215 -13.62 6.60 -2.26
N LEU A 216 -14.15 5.94 -3.31
CA LEU A 216 -14.67 6.57 -4.51
C LEU A 216 -16.14 6.92 -4.33
N VAL A 217 -16.46 8.22 -4.24
CA VAL A 217 -17.84 8.69 -4.05
C VAL A 217 -18.58 8.73 -5.38
N SER A 218 -18.00 9.42 -6.36
CA SER A 218 -18.56 9.52 -7.71
C SER A 218 -17.45 9.62 -8.74
N CYS A 219 -17.68 9.04 -9.90
CA CYS A 219 -16.78 9.10 -11.04
C CYS A 219 -17.51 9.64 -12.28
N PRO A 220 -16.78 10.26 -13.22
CA PRO A 220 -17.34 10.61 -14.51
C PRO A 220 -18.03 9.42 -15.19
N ARG A 221 -19.20 9.61 -15.75
CA ARG A 221 -19.95 8.54 -16.44
C ARG A 221 -19.24 7.99 -17.69
N THR A 222 -18.19 8.67 -18.14
CA THR A 222 -17.32 8.23 -19.24
C THR A 222 -16.24 7.27 -18.80
N ASN A 223 -16.02 7.10 -17.48
CA ASN A 223 -15.03 6.14 -16.98
C ASN A 223 -15.48 4.72 -17.33
N PRO A 224 -14.54 3.85 -17.72
CA PRO A 224 -14.85 2.45 -17.96
C PRO A 224 -15.32 1.78 -16.66
N TYR A 225 -16.29 0.88 -16.79
CA TYR A 225 -16.69 0.01 -15.71
C TYR A 225 -15.53 -0.95 -15.37
N ILE A 226 -15.15 -1.02 -14.11
CA ILE A 226 -14.15 -1.99 -13.63
C ILE A 226 -14.86 -3.32 -13.40
N GLU A 227 -14.41 -4.36 -14.10
CA GLU A 227 -15.12 -5.64 -14.18
C GLU A 227 -14.73 -6.64 -13.08
N PHE A 228 -13.80 -6.24 -12.21
CA PHE A 228 -13.39 -7.10 -11.10
C PHE A 228 -14.44 -7.10 -9.99
N ASP A 229 -14.58 -8.25 -9.34
CA ASP A 229 -15.52 -8.44 -8.25
C ASP A 229 -15.21 -7.54 -7.06
N ILE A 230 -16.28 -7.14 -6.36
CA ILE A 230 -16.19 -6.51 -5.05
C ILE A 230 -16.78 -7.47 -4.03
N PHE A 231 -15.96 -7.90 -3.07
CA PHE A 231 -16.41 -8.78 -2.00
C PHE A 231 -17.08 -8.01 -0.86
N PRO A 232 -17.89 -8.69 0.00
CA PRO A 232 -18.47 -8.07 1.18
C PRO A 232 -17.39 -7.46 2.07
N ARG A 233 -17.66 -6.29 2.64
CA ARG A 233 -16.72 -5.59 3.52
C ARG A 233 -16.36 -6.47 4.72
N LEU A 234 -15.09 -6.48 5.05
CA LEU A 234 -14.54 -7.01 6.28
C LEU A 234 -13.93 -5.86 7.09
N GLU A 235 -14.23 -5.84 8.37
CA GLU A 235 -13.68 -4.88 9.32
C GLU A 235 -12.98 -5.63 10.47
N ILE A 236 -11.79 -5.19 10.83
CA ILE A 236 -11.02 -5.71 11.96
C ILE A 236 -11.26 -4.74 13.13
N LEU A 237 -12.10 -5.15 14.08
CA LEU A 237 -12.57 -4.29 15.16
C LEU A 237 -11.48 -3.89 16.17
N ASN A 238 -10.43 -4.66 16.24
CA ASN A 238 -9.30 -4.44 17.14
C ASN A 238 -7.97 -4.52 16.39
N ASN A 239 -7.87 -3.84 15.24
CA ASN A 239 -6.61 -3.72 14.53
C ASN A 239 -5.52 -3.17 15.47
N PRO A 240 -4.28 -3.64 15.38
CA PRO A 240 -3.17 -3.01 16.10
C PRO A 240 -3.08 -1.52 15.76
N ASP A 241 -2.83 -0.71 16.77
CA ASP A 241 -2.82 0.75 16.65
C ASP A 241 -1.37 1.24 16.55
N PRO A 242 -0.93 1.78 15.40
CA PRO A 242 0.42 2.29 15.24
C PRO A 242 0.71 3.52 16.11
N PHE A 243 -0.32 4.23 16.56
CA PHE A 243 -0.17 5.45 17.37
C PHE A 243 0.17 5.15 18.84
N GLN A 244 0.11 3.90 19.27
CA GLN A 244 0.58 3.48 20.60
C GLN A 244 2.11 3.35 20.69
N ILE A 245 2.82 3.47 19.59
CA ILE A 245 4.29 3.47 19.59
C ILE A 245 4.78 4.77 20.24
N ASP A 246 5.80 4.68 21.12
CA ASP A 246 6.47 5.86 21.64
C ASP A 246 7.08 6.67 20.47
N PRO A 247 6.59 7.89 20.18
CA PRO A 247 7.07 8.68 19.05
C PRO A 247 8.55 9.09 19.18
N ARG A 248 9.14 8.93 20.38
CA ARG A 248 10.58 9.19 20.62
C ARG A 248 11.44 7.99 20.26
N SER A 249 10.85 6.81 20.06
CA SER A 249 11.61 5.63 19.63
C SER A 249 11.99 5.80 18.16
N PRO A 250 13.29 5.65 17.81
CA PRO A 250 13.68 5.74 16.41
C PRO A 250 13.05 4.60 15.59
N ALA A 251 12.57 4.92 14.40
CA ALA A 251 11.98 3.94 13.50
C ALA A 251 12.95 2.80 13.15
N ILE A 252 14.24 3.12 13.04
CA ILE A 252 15.29 2.17 12.72
C ILE A 252 16.00 1.75 14.02
N THR A 253 15.62 0.63 14.57
CA THR A 253 16.22 0.05 15.80
C THR A 253 16.05 -1.46 15.83
N HIS A 254 17.03 -2.17 16.43
CA HIS A 254 16.93 -3.61 16.66
C HIS A 254 15.84 -4.00 17.66
N ASN A 255 15.55 -3.13 18.61
CA ASN A 255 14.70 -3.44 19.76
C ASN A 255 13.24 -3.04 19.52
N ARG A 256 12.86 -2.78 18.27
CA ARG A 256 11.50 -2.41 17.99
C ARG A 256 10.57 -3.59 18.18
N SER A 257 9.56 -3.37 19.01
CA SER A 257 8.51 -4.36 19.20
C SER A 257 7.52 -4.30 18.04
N SER A 258 7.05 -5.45 17.59
CA SER A 258 5.91 -5.54 16.69
C SER A 258 4.65 -4.98 17.36
N LEU A 259 3.72 -4.44 16.58
CA LEU A 259 2.42 -3.95 17.08
C LEU A 259 1.54 -5.10 17.60
N SER A 260 1.76 -6.28 17.09
CA SER A 260 1.04 -7.48 17.50
C SER A 260 1.91 -8.73 17.41
N LEU A 261 1.52 -9.76 18.16
CA LEU A 261 2.22 -11.05 18.20
C LEU A 261 1.24 -12.18 17.85
N PRO A 262 1.74 -13.32 17.34
CA PRO A 262 0.98 -14.54 17.19
C PRO A 262 0.24 -14.94 18.47
N GLY A 263 -0.97 -15.48 18.34
CA GLY A 263 -1.84 -15.79 19.47
C GLY A 263 -2.74 -14.64 19.93
N ARG A 264 -2.54 -13.42 19.42
CA ARG A 264 -3.43 -12.29 19.69
C ARG A 264 -4.83 -12.59 19.16
N GLN A 265 -5.86 -12.40 19.97
CA GLN A 265 -7.25 -12.52 19.52
C GLN A 265 -7.58 -11.38 18.56
N VAL A 266 -8.20 -11.72 17.43
CA VAL A 266 -8.66 -10.80 16.40
C VAL A 266 -10.17 -10.93 16.24
N ARG A 267 -10.86 -9.78 16.20
CA ARG A 267 -12.31 -9.69 16.10
C ARG A 267 -12.70 -9.05 14.79
N PHE A 268 -13.60 -9.70 14.08
CA PHE A 268 -14.11 -9.28 12.79
C PHE A 268 -15.56 -8.89 12.83
N LYS A 269 -15.91 -7.92 12.00
CA LYS A 269 -17.27 -7.66 11.55
C LYS A 269 -17.29 -7.70 10.03
N PHE A 270 -18.35 -8.27 9.43
CA PHE A 270 -18.42 -8.39 7.97
C PHE A 270 -19.84 -8.20 7.45
N ASP A 271 -19.93 -7.68 6.22
CA ASP A 271 -21.20 -7.46 5.53
C ASP A 271 -21.70 -8.76 4.87
N LYS A 272 -23.00 -8.81 4.60
CA LYS A 272 -23.61 -9.80 3.68
C LYS A 272 -23.39 -9.35 2.23
N PRO A 273 -23.37 -10.30 1.28
CA PRO A 273 -23.32 -9.96 -0.14
C PRO A 273 -24.62 -9.26 -0.61
N GLY A 274 -24.53 -8.59 -1.78
CA GLY A 274 -25.66 -7.92 -2.41
C GLY A 274 -25.81 -6.44 -2.08
N LYS A 275 -24.93 -5.88 -1.24
CA LYS A 275 -24.92 -4.44 -0.89
C LYS A 275 -24.50 -3.60 -2.11
N VAL A 276 -25.25 -2.56 -2.41
CA VAL A 276 -24.91 -1.58 -3.45
C VAL A 276 -23.73 -0.75 -2.95
N VAL A 277 -22.70 -0.64 -3.76
CA VAL A 277 -21.40 -0.03 -3.39
C VAL A 277 -20.73 0.63 -4.60
N GLY A 278 -19.53 1.17 -4.38
CA GLY A 278 -18.65 1.73 -5.39
C GLY A 278 -19.08 3.12 -5.86
N PRO A 279 -18.32 3.68 -6.80
CA PRO A 279 -18.64 4.99 -7.33
C PRO A 279 -20.02 4.99 -7.97
N ASN A 280 -20.77 6.07 -7.73
CA ASN A 280 -22.14 6.26 -8.25
C ASN A 280 -23.15 5.19 -7.80
N GLY A 281 -22.79 4.21 -6.96
CA GLY A 281 -23.63 3.07 -6.62
C GLY A 281 -23.83 2.07 -7.78
N ASP A 282 -22.87 1.98 -8.68
CA ASP A 282 -22.97 1.16 -9.89
C ASP A 282 -22.55 -0.31 -9.68
N TYR A 283 -22.13 -0.68 -8.46
CA TYR A 283 -21.61 -2.01 -8.14
C TYR A 283 -22.44 -2.70 -7.05
N LYS A 284 -22.29 -4.00 -6.94
CA LYS A 284 -22.83 -4.79 -5.83
C LYS A 284 -21.76 -5.74 -5.29
N THR A 285 -21.70 -5.86 -3.99
CA THR A 285 -20.84 -6.87 -3.37
C THR A 285 -21.37 -8.26 -3.66
N LEU A 286 -20.47 -9.21 -3.90
CA LEU A 286 -20.82 -10.60 -4.16
C LEU A 286 -19.85 -11.56 -3.48
N THR A 287 -20.25 -12.81 -3.37
CA THR A 287 -19.40 -13.95 -2.99
C THR A 287 -19.67 -15.11 -3.93
N HIS A 288 -18.62 -15.86 -4.25
CA HIS A 288 -18.72 -17.11 -4.98
C HIS A 288 -18.75 -18.32 -4.04
N SER A 289 -18.53 -18.12 -2.73
CA SER A 289 -18.62 -19.17 -1.73
C SER A 289 -20.03 -19.77 -1.69
N LYS A 290 -20.13 -21.07 -1.93
CA LYS A 290 -21.40 -21.78 -1.92
C LYS A 290 -22.06 -21.85 -0.54
N SER A 291 -21.25 -21.84 0.52
CA SER A 291 -21.76 -21.88 1.89
C SER A 291 -22.17 -20.50 2.40
N ALA A 292 -21.60 -19.44 1.84
CA ALA A 292 -21.69 -18.06 2.32
C ALA A 292 -21.37 -17.89 3.83
N ARG A 293 -20.83 -18.93 4.48
CA ARG A 293 -20.46 -18.96 5.90
C ARG A 293 -18.95 -19.15 6.03
N PRO A 294 -18.26 -18.20 6.68
CA PRO A 294 -16.82 -18.32 6.83
C PRO A 294 -16.43 -19.38 7.85
N LYS A 295 -15.28 -20.02 7.64
CA LYS A 295 -14.68 -21.02 8.53
C LYS A 295 -13.25 -20.66 8.94
N PHE A 296 -12.57 -19.90 8.10
CA PHE A 296 -11.16 -19.54 8.27
C PHE A 296 -10.94 -18.06 8.03
N ALA A 297 -9.96 -17.51 8.72
CA ALA A 297 -9.30 -16.28 8.31
C ALA A 297 -8.03 -16.67 7.51
N ALA A 298 -7.96 -16.19 6.28
CA ALA A 298 -6.81 -16.34 5.39
C ALA A 298 -5.93 -15.09 5.51
N TRP A 299 -4.68 -15.26 5.90
CA TRP A 299 -3.71 -14.21 6.15
C TRP A 299 -2.67 -14.21 5.04
N THR A 300 -2.71 -13.21 4.19
CA THR A 300 -1.76 -13.06 3.08
C THR A 300 -0.63 -12.14 3.52
N SER A 301 0.56 -12.69 3.62
CA SER A 301 1.79 -12.00 3.97
C SER A 301 2.96 -12.59 3.20
N HIS A 302 3.94 -11.76 2.86
CA HIS A 302 5.08 -12.16 2.01
C HIS A 302 4.59 -12.85 0.71
N TYR A 303 4.93 -14.12 0.52
CA TYR A 303 4.48 -14.93 -0.62
C TYR A 303 3.59 -16.12 -0.20
N ASN A 304 3.06 -16.09 1.01
CA ASN A 304 2.24 -17.19 1.56
C ASN A 304 0.87 -16.72 2.02
N VAL A 305 -0.05 -17.66 2.05
CA VAL A 305 -1.32 -17.53 2.74
C VAL A 305 -1.35 -18.53 3.89
N THR A 306 -1.50 -18.01 5.10
CA THR A 306 -1.64 -18.79 6.33
C THR A 306 -3.08 -18.74 6.81
N TYR A 307 -3.58 -19.81 7.41
CA TYR A 307 -4.96 -19.89 7.87
C TYR A 307 -5.05 -20.03 9.38
N SER A 308 -6.02 -19.34 9.98
CA SER A 308 -6.49 -19.61 11.33
C SER A 308 -7.99 -19.92 11.29
N LYS A 309 -8.42 -20.91 12.11
CA LYS A 309 -9.84 -21.24 12.23
C LYS A 309 -10.59 -20.10 12.89
N LEU A 310 -11.81 -19.85 12.41
CA LEU A 310 -12.70 -18.91 13.06
C LEU A 310 -13.37 -19.57 14.26
N GLU A 311 -13.49 -18.80 15.32
CA GLU A 311 -14.22 -19.11 16.54
C GLU A 311 -15.40 -18.14 16.69
N GLN A 312 -16.42 -18.50 17.46
CA GLN A 312 -17.57 -17.61 17.74
C GLN A 312 -18.12 -16.93 16.47
N VAL A 313 -18.48 -17.75 15.46
CA VAL A 313 -19.01 -17.23 14.20
C VAL A 313 -20.49 -16.96 14.32
N ASP A 314 -20.86 -15.68 14.35
CA ASP A 314 -22.22 -15.19 14.31
C ASP A 314 -22.66 -14.79 12.88
N GLU A 315 -23.78 -14.10 12.76
CA GLU A 315 -24.36 -13.72 11.48
C GLU A 315 -23.49 -12.71 10.68
N ASP A 316 -22.82 -11.79 11.40
CA ASP A 316 -22.00 -10.70 10.85
C ASP A 316 -20.67 -10.49 11.57
N SER A 317 -20.31 -11.40 12.47
CA SER A 317 -19.09 -11.30 13.26
C SER A 317 -18.40 -12.65 13.44
N ALA A 318 -17.09 -12.61 13.68
CA ALA A 318 -16.28 -13.77 13.98
C ALA A 318 -15.04 -13.38 14.77
N THR A 319 -14.46 -14.35 15.46
CA THR A 319 -13.16 -14.20 16.12
C THR A 319 -12.17 -15.25 15.63
N THR A 320 -10.89 -14.96 15.75
CA THR A 320 -9.79 -15.89 15.50
C THR A 320 -8.56 -15.46 16.29
N VAL A 321 -7.48 -16.21 16.16
CA VAL A 321 -6.16 -15.83 16.67
C VAL A 321 -5.22 -15.51 15.53
N GLN A 322 -4.37 -14.49 15.69
CA GLN A 322 -3.30 -14.18 14.75
C GLN A 322 -2.38 -15.40 14.64
N PRO A 323 -2.14 -15.94 13.44
CA PRO A 323 -1.27 -17.09 13.26
C PRO A 323 0.21 -16.70 13.35
N TYR A 324 1.07 -17.72 13.45
CA TYR A 324 2.49 -17.55 13.20
C TYR A 324 2.74 -17.29 11.71
N GLY A 325 3.70 -16.43 11.41
CA GLY A 325 4.15 -16.24 10.04
C GLY A 325 5.01 -17.40 9.54
N VAL A 326 4.89 -17.72 8.26
CA VAL A 326 5.83 -18.60 7.58
C VAL A 326 6.79 -17.72 6.81
N LEU A 327 8.06 -17.65 7.24
CA LEU A 327 9.08 -16.91 6.53
C LEU A 327 9.74 -17.81 5.49
N PHE A 328 10.94 -18.29 5.76
CA PHE A 328 11.65 -19.17 4.83
C PHE A 328 11.83 -20.56 5.42
N PRO A 329 11.87 -21.60 4.61
CA PRO A 329 12.38 -22.88 5.07
C PRO A 329 13.78 -22.71 5.67
N GLY A 330 13.96 -23.09 6.96
CA GLY A 330 15.22 -22.98 7.67
C GLY A 330 15.44 -21.68 8.46
N GLN A 331 14.55 -20.71 8.40
CA GLN A 331 14.59 -19.55 9.30
C GLN A 331 13.93 -19.91 10.63
N VAL A 332 14.73 -19.93 11.69
CA VAL A 332 14.29 -20.41 13.01
C VAL A 332 13.78 -19.29 13.92
N ASP A 333 14.15 -18.02 13.66
CA ASP A 333 14.13 -17.02 14.72
C ASP A 333 13.00 -16.00 14.70
N TYR A 334 12.17 -15.92 13.64
CA TYR A 334 11.08 -14.94 13.57
C TYR A 334 9.78 -15.54 13.01
N PRO A 335 9.00 -16.25 13.83
CA PRO A 335 7.72 -16.79 13.40
C PRO A 335 6.62 -15.72 13.33
N VAL A 336 6.96 -14.43 13.38
CA VAL A 336 6.02 -13.31 13.39
C VAL A 336 5.74 -12.89 11.96
N ILE A 337 4.46 -12.71 11.64
CA ILE A 337 4.05 -12.05 10.41
C ILE A 337 4.20 -10.55 10.62
N ASN A 338 5.18 -9.94 9.95
CA ASN A 338 5.52 -8.53 10.08
C ASN A 338 4.89 -7.70 8.98
N GLY A 339 4.71 -6.41 9.26
CA GLY A 339 4.18 -5.44 8.33
C GLY A 339 2.67 -5.52 8.18
N THR A 340 2.19 -5.03 7.02
CA THR A 340 0.76 -5.02 6.69
C THR A 340 0.40 -6.29 5.94
N MET A 341 -0.65 -6.97 6.41
CA MET A 341 -1.19 -8.18 5.82
C MET A 341 -2.59 -7.95 5.28
N PHE A 342 -3.00 -8.76 4.30
CA PHE A 342 -4.37 -8.80 3.81
C PHE A 342 -5.09 -10.00 4.43
N VAL A 343 -6.22 -9.74 5.08
CA VAL A 343 -7.01 -10.76 5.77
C VAL A 343 -8.35 -10.93 5.07
N LEU A 344 -8.72 -12.17 4.80
CA LEU A 344 -9.99 -12.56 4.19
C LEU A 344 -10.70 -13.55 5.11
N LEU A 345 -12.02 -13.56 5.05
CA LEU A 345 -12.82 -14.66 5.59
C LEU A 345 -13.17 -15.63 4.46
N THR A 346 -12.83 -16.90 4.63
CA THR A 346 -13.01 -17.95 3.62
C THR A 346 -13.79 -19.14 4.16
N ASP A 347 -14.44 -19.88 3.25
CA ASP A 347 -15.17 -21.12 3.60
C ASP A 347 -14.27 -22.38 3.61
N THR A 348 -13.03 -22.24 3.17
CA THR A 348 -12.02 -23.30 3.13
C THR A 348 -10.61 -22.72 3.36
N ASP A 349 -9.67 -23.58 3.72
CA ASP A 349 -8.23 -23.34 3.86
C ASP A 349 -7.46 -23.82 2.60
N LEU A 350 -7.90 -23.36 1.44
CA LEU A 350 -7.32 -23.74 0.16
C LEU A 350 -5.83 -23.38 0.08
N HIS A 351 -4.98 -24.38 -0.18
CA HIS A 351 -3.56 -24.13 -0.41
C HIS A 351 -3.36 -23.37 -1.73
N VAL A 352 -2.78 -22.19 -1.65
CA VAL A 352 -2.46 -21.33 -2.79
C VAL A 352 -1.03 -20.83 -2.71
N THR A 353 -0.51 -20.45 -3.87
CA THR A 353 0.78 -19.79 -4.07
C THR A 353 0.57 -18.43 -4.74
N PRO A 354 1.57 -17.55 -4.83
CA PRO A 354 1.42 -16.29 -5.54
C PRO A 354 0.92 -16.42 -6.99
N SER A 355 1.26 -17.53 -7.66
CA SER A 355 0.86 -17.77 -9.06
C SER A 355 -0.60 -18.17 -9.25
N ASN A 356 -1.28 -18.65 -8.19
CA ASN A 356 -2.68 -19.09 -8.27
C ASN A 356 -3.56 -18.52 -7.15
N ILE A 357 -3.14 -17.44 -6.51
CA ILE A 357 -3.85 -16.81 -5.38
C ILE A 357 -5.29 -16.40 -5.76
N THR A 358 -5.55 -16.12 -7.02
CA THR A 358 -6.90 -15.83 -7.56
C THR A 358 -7.88 -16.97 -7.36
N ALA A 359 -7.42 -18.23 -7.17
CA ALA A 359 -8.29 -19.36 -6.84
C ALA A 359 -9.09 -19.13 -5.53
N LEU A 360 -8.55 -18.34 -4.61
CA LEU A 360 -9.27 -17.96 -3.39
C LEU A 360 -10.54 -17.15 -3.63
N ASN A 361 -10.67 -16.46 -4.76
CA ASN A 361 -11.87 -15.66 -5.07
C ASN A 361 -13.15 -16.50 -5.02
N GLN A 362 -13.06 -17.79 -5.32
CA GLN A 362 -14.20 -18.74 -5.27
C GLN A 362 -14.63 -19.10 -3.83
N HIS A 363 -13.82 -18.74 -2.85
CA HIS A 363 -13.96 -19.14 -1.45
C HIS A 363 -14.08 -17.95 -0.48
N ILE A 364 -13.98 -16.73 -0.99
CA ILE A 364 -14.07 -15.53 -0.17
C ILE A 364 -15.53 -15.30 0.26
N VAL A 365 -15.75 -15.18 1.56
CA VAL A 365 -17.03 -14.77 2.14
C VAL A 365 -17.04 -13.27 2.38
N ALA A 366 -15.94 -12.71 2.86
CA ALA A 366 -15.76 -11.26 3.07
C ALA A 366 -14.28 -10.87 3.05
N GLY A 367 -14.00 -9.61 2.74
CA GLY A 367 -12.66 -9.05 2.70
C GLY A 367 -12.14 -8.82 1.27
N PRO A 368 -10.89 -8.36 1.14
CA PRO A 368 -9.88 -8.25 2.20
C PRO A 368 -10.08 -7.07 3.15
N ALA A 369 -9.46 -7.20 4.30
CA ALA A 369 -9.16 -6.10 5.22
C ALA A 369 -7.66 -6.05 5.49
N MET A 370 -7.12 -4.88 5.83
CA MET A 370 -5.71 -4.74 6.16
C MET A 370 -5.48 -4.91 7.66
N TYR A 371 -4.54 -5.77 8.03
CA TYR A 371 -4.09 -5.99 9.39
C TYR A 371 -2.62 -5.55 9.51
N GLN A 372 -2.38 -4.64 10.43
CA GLN A 372 -1.04 -4.08 10.63
C GLN A 372 -0.38 -4.74 11.83
N ALA A 373 0.50 -5.71 11.56
CA ALA A 373 1.21 -6.45 12.60
C ALA A 373 2.43 -5.68 13.13
N ASP A 374 2.94 -4.77 12.32
CA ASP A 374 4.16 -3.99 12.61
C ASP A 374 4.13 -2.65 11.86
#